data_d662ec19d3cc4b8308a400dc9ab25e3c
#
_entry.id   d662ec19d3cc4b8308a400dc9ab25e3c
#
_cell.length_a   1.000
_cell.length_b   1.000
_cell.length_c   1.000
_cell.angle_alpha   90.00
_cell.angle_beta   90.00
_cell.angle_gamma   90.00
#
_symmetry.space_group_name_H-M   'P 1'
#
loop_
_entity.id
_entity.type
_entity.pdbx_description
1 polymer ?
#
loop_
_entity_poly.entity_id
_entity_poly.type
_entity_poly.pdbx_seq_one_letter_code
_entity_poly.pdbx_strand_id
1 'polypeptide(L)'
;MVAWNGTSSGWLGFDTDLALCQRIESETGVRCCTPVLTLNEIMQKTQHQRFCPDLPYLDDVQAAVVATYARSGFKCVAERHLNQSVNFSFYKVEPPQIVQVAQAVAAARPQCITTF
;
A
#
# COMPACT_ATOMS: atom_id res chain seq x y z
N MET A 1 3.58 13.64 16.77
CA MET A 1 3.03 13.15 15.48
C MET A 1 2.14 11.95 15.78
N VAL A 2 0.97 11.86 15.12
CA VAL A 2 0.10 10.68 15.14
C VAL A 2 0.36 9.87 13.88
N ALA A 3 0.54 8.56 14.00
CA ALA A 3 0.62 7.64 12.87
C ALA A 3 -0.63 6.74 12.89
N TRP A 4 -1.51 6.90 11.91
CA TRP A 4 -2.63 6.00 11.71
C TRP A 4 -2.16 4.79 10.88
N ASN A 5 -2.23 3.60 11.44
CA ASN A 5 -1.68 2.38 10.83
C ASN A 5 -2.72 1.62 9.98
N GLY A 6 -3.71 2.29 9.42
CA GLY A 6 -4.65 1.70 8.46
C GLY A 6 -4.12 1.84 7.04
N THR A 7 -4.45 0.88 6.19
CA THR A 7 -3.98 0.82 4.79
C THR A 7 -5.11 0.81 3.78
N SER A 8 -6.37 0.93 4.24
CA SER A 8 -7.56 0.84 3.39
C SER A 8 -7.66 1.91 2.30
N SER A 9 -7.00 3.05 2.46
CA SER A 9 -6.93 4.08 1.42
C SER A 9 -6.23 3.59 0.14
N GLY A 10 -5.44 2.52 0.22
CA GLY A 10 -4.86 1.87 -0.94
C GLY A 10 -5.90 1.38 -1.95
N TRP A 11 -7.09 1.02 -1.52
CA TRP A 11 -8.20 0.61 -2.40
C TRP A 11 -9.43 1.53 -2.34
N LEU A 12 -9.68 2.22 -1.23
CA LEU A 12 -10.78 3.17 -1.12
C LEU A 12 -10.51 4.52 -1.79
N GLY A 13 -9.24 4.84 -2.02
CA GLY A 13 -8.77 6.11 -2.53
C GLY A 13 -7.99 6.91 -1.48
N PHE A 14 -6.94 7.60 -1.92
CA PHE A 14 -6.01 8.31 -1.03
C PHE A 14 -6.67 9.50 -0.30
N ASP A 15 -7.74 10.05 -0.85
CA ASP A 15 -8.48 11.15 -0.24
C ASP A 15 -9.05 10.80 1.13
N THR A 16 -9.32 9.51 1.38
CA THR A 16 -9.81 9.05 2.70
C THR A 16 -8.78 9.28 3.80
N ASP A 17 -7.51 8.99 3.53
CA ASP A 17 -6.41 9.21 4.48
C ASP A 17 -6.05 10.70 4.58
N LEU A 18 -6.12 11.45 3.48
CA LEU A 18 -5.91 12.91 3.50
C LEU A 18 -6.95 13.59 4.41
N ALA A 19 -8.22 13.24 4.26
CA ALA A 19 -9.29 13.79 5.10
C ALA A 19 -9.12 13.40 6.58
N LEU A 20 -8.71 12.15 6.84
CA LEU A 20 -8.43 11.67 8.20
C LEU A 20 -7.29 12.47 8.85
N CYS A 21 -6.16 12.62 8.14
CA CYS A 21 -5.03 13.37 8.65
C CYS A 21 -5.38 14.84 8.91
N GLN A 22 -6.07 15.49 7.99
CA GLN A 22 -6.52 16.87 8.14
C GLN A 22 -7.42 17.03 9.38
N ARG A 23 -8.35 16.10 9.60
CA ARG A 23 -9.22 16.12 10.76
C ARG A 23 -8.46 15.95 12.06
N ILE A 24 -7.53 14.99 12.14
CA ILE A 24 -6.71 14.80 13.32
C ILE A 24 -5.88 16.06 13.61
N GLU A 25 -5.26 16.64 12.59
CA GLU A 25 -4.45 17.84 12.74
C GLU A 25 -5.27 19.06 13.17
N SER A 26 -6.48 19.23 12.62
CA SER A 26 -7.38 20.35 13.01
C SER A 26 -7.89 20.24 14.45
N GLU A 27 -8.19 19.03 14.91
CA GLU A 27 -8.73 18.80 16.26
C GLU A 27 -7.65 18.79 17.36
N THR A 28 -6.42 18.44 17.00
CA THR A 28 -5.37 18.17 18.00
C THR A 28 -4.16 19.10 17.90
N GLY A 29 -3.98 19.79 16.78
CA GLY A 29 -2.77 20.55 16.47
C GLY A 29 -1.54 19.66 16.23
N VAL A 30 -1.71 18.33 16.15
CA VAL A 30 -0.63 17.35 16.01
C VAL A 30 -0.59 16.79 14.60
N ARG A 31 0.57 16.84 13.94
CA ARG A 31 0.76 16.26 12.60
C ARG A 31 0.38 14.79 12.56
N CYS A 32 -0.28 14.39 11.47
CA CYS A 32 -0.69 13.01 11.23
C CYS A 32 -0.04 12.45 9.95
N CYS A 33 0.21 11.14 9.94
CA CYS A 33 0.63 10.41 8.74
C CYS A 33 -0.04 9.03 8.67
N THR A 34 -0.02 8.45 7.47
CA THR A 34 -0.47 7.06 7.23
C THR A 34 0.58 6.32 6.41
N PRO A 35 0.62 4.97 6.45
CA PRO A 35 1.55 4.18 5.65
C PRO A 35 1.39 4.45 4.15
N VAL A 36 0.15 4.51 3.66
CA VAL A 36 -0.16 4.70 2.24
C VAL A 36 0.27 6.07 1.75
N LEU A 37 -0.07 7.16 2.48
CA LEU A 37 0.36 8.51 2.11
C LEU A 37 1.89 8.66 2.17
N THR A 38 2.52 8.07 3.19
CA THR A 38 3.98 8.10 3.33
C THR A 38 4.67 7.36 2.19
N LEU A 39 4.17 6.19 1.80
CA LEU A 39 4.68 5.45 0.64
C LEU A 39 4.57 6.28 -0.64
N ASN A 40 3.40 6.90 -0.87
CA ASN A 40 3.18 7.75 -2.05
C ASN A 40 4.16 8.93 -2.08
N GLU A 41 4.37 9.59 -0.94
CA GLU A 41 5.33 10.70 -0.83
C GLU A 41 6.77 10.23 -1.14
N ILE A 42 7.18 9.08 -0.62
CA ILE A 42 8.50 8.50 -0.89
C ILE A 42 8.64 8.20 -2.39
N MET A 43 7.66 7.53 -2.99
CA MET A 43 7.68 7.18 -4.41
C MET A 43 7.74 8.43 -5.31
N GLN A 44 7.01 9.49 -4.96
CA GLN A 44 7.07 10.77 -5.67
C GLN A 44 8.42 11.46 -5.54
N LYS A 45 8.97 11.56 -4.32
CA LYS A 45 10.28 12.18 -4.06
C LYS A 45 11.44 11.45 -4.73
N THR A 46 11.34 10.13 -4.83
CA THR A 46 12.35 9.29 -5.49
C THR A 46 12.09 9.10 -6.99
N GLN A 47 10.99 9.68 -7.50
CA GLN A 47 10.56 9.53 -8.90
C GLN A 47 10.32 8.06 -9.30
N HIS A 48 9.93 7.22 -8.34
CA HIS A 48 9.58 5.83 -8.58
C HIS A 48 8.12 5.74 -9.03
N GLN A 49 7.91 5.40 -10.28
CA GLN A 49 6.57 5.26 -10.88
C GLN A 49 6.17 3.79 -11.10
N ARG A 50 7.15 2.87 -11.11
CA ARG A 50 6.92 1.44 -11.36
C ARG A 50 6.98 0.69 -10.05
N PHE A 51 5.85 0.11 -9.63
CA PHE A 51 5.77 -0.61 -8.38
C PHE A 51 5.12 -1.98 -8.53
N CYS A 52 5.34 -2.82 -7.54
CA CYS A 52 4.68 -4.11 -7.37
C CYS A 52 4.03 -4.17 -5.99
N PRO A 53 2.70 -4.23 -5.89
CA PRO A 53 2.02 -4.56 -4.65
C PRO A 53 2.09 -6.07 -4.39
N ASP A 54 2.58 -6.42 -3.22
CA ASP A 54 2.63 -7.78 -2.69
C ASP A 54 1.80 -7.83 -1.41
N LEU A 55 0.53 -8.18 -1.54
CA LEU A 55 -0.48 -7.96 -0.50
C LEU A 55 -1.18 -9.28 -0.11
N PRO A 56 -1.72 -9.37 1.11
CA PRO A 56 -2.41 -10.59 1.52
C PRO A 56 -3.86 -10.70 1.01
N TYR A 57 -4.41 -9.67 0.40
CA TYR A 57 -5.84 -9.49 0.13
C TYR A 57 -6.42 -10.41 -0.96
N LEU A 58 -7.76 -10.33 -1.11
CA LEU A 58 -8.51 -10.99 -2.17
C LEU A 58 -8.30 -10.31 -3.53
N ASP A 59 -8.67 -10.99 -4.62
CA ASP A 59 -8.55 -10.54 -6.00
C ASP A 59 -9.18 -9.16 -6.24
N ASP A 60 -10.38 -8.91 -5.69
CA ASP A 60 -11.13 -7.67 -5.86
C ASP A 60 -10.44 -6.48 -5.17
N VAL A 61 -9.94 -6.69 -3.95
CA VAL A 61 -9.19 -5.67 -3.22
C VAL A 61 -7.86 -5.38 -3.91
N GLN A 62 -7.15 -6.42 -4.34
CA GLN A 62 -5.91 -6.27 -5.10
C GLN A 62 -6.12 -5.47 -6.38
N ALA A 63 -7.16 -5.80 -7.15
CA ALA A 63 -7.51 -5.05 -8.36
C ALA A 63 -7.84 -3.58 -8.06
N ALA A 64 -8.55 -3.31 -6.96
CA ALA A 64 -8.88 -1.96 -6.53
C ALA A 64 -7.62 -1.16 -6.11
N VAL A 65 -6.64 -1.79 -5.45
CA VAL A 65 -5.34 -1.16 -5.16
C VAL A 65 -4.63 -0.77 -6.44
N VAL A 66 -4.48 -1.70 -7.38
CA VAL A 66 -3.83 -1.43 -8.68
C VAL A 66 -4.52 -0.28 -9.41
N ALA A 67 -5.85 -0.26 -9.44
CA ALA A 67 -6.61 0.80 -10.08
C ALA A 67 -6.45 2.17 -9.38
N THR A 68 -6.40 2.20 -8.04
CA THR A 68 -6.21 3.43 -7.27
C THR A 68 -4.84 4.03 -7.54
N TYR A 69 -3.79 3.23 -7.51
CA TYR A 69 -2.43 3.69 -7.82
C TYR A 69 -2.29 4.13 -9.27
N ALA A 70 -2.92 3.42 -10.23
CA ALA A 70 -2.90 3.80 -11.64
C ALA A 70 -3.52 5.18 -11.89
N ARG A 71 -4.63 5.50 -11.22
CA ARG A 71 -5.26 6.85 -11.30
C ARG A 71 -4.34 7.96 -10.79
N SER A 72 -3.40 7.63 -9.93
CA SER A 72 -2.42 8.58 -9.36
C SER A 72 -1.07 8.58 -10.10
N GLY A 73 -1.00 7.95 -11.28
CA GLY A 73 0.18 7.98 -12.14
C GLY A 73 1.23 6.91 -11.84
N PHE A 74 0.96 5.99 -10.92
CA PHE A 74 1.84 4.87 -10.64
C PHE A 74 1.50 3.66 -11.52
N LYS A 75 2.51 3.00 -12.05
CA LYS A 75 2.36 1.83 -12.91
C LYS A 75 2.64 0.54 -12.13
N CYS A 76 1.62 -0.27 -11.92
CA CYS A 76 1.82 -1.64 -11.48
C CYS A 76 2.45 -2.45 -12.61
N VAL A 77 3.64 -3.03 -12.40
CA VAL A 77 4.36 -3.80 -13.43
C VAL A 77 4.32 -5.30 -13.18
N ALA A 78 4.02 -5.72 -11.97
CA ALA A 78 3.65 -7.06 -11.56
C ALA A 78 2.93 -6.97 -10.23
N GLU A 79 2.19 -8.00 -9.87
CA GLU A 79 1.55 -8.09 -8.57
C GLU A 79 1.48 -9.54 -8.12
N ARG A 80 1.41 -9.74 -6.81
CA ARG A 80 1.09 -11.00 -6.16
C ARG A 80 0.23 -10.73 -4.94
N HIS A 81 -0.62 -11.68 -4.62
CA HIS A 81 -1.42 -11.63 -3.41
C HIS A 81 -1.68 -13.04 -2.88
N LEU A 82 -2.04 -13.13 -1.59
CA LEU A 82 -2.17 -14.40 -0.89
C LEU A 82 -3.63 -14.89 -0.82
N ASN A 83 -4.55 -14.11 -1.38
CA ASN A 83 -5.98 -14.42 -1.44
C ASN A 83 -6.61 -14.69 -0.06
N GLN A 84 -6.26 -13.87 0.94
CA GLN A 84 -6.75 -13.98 2.31
C GLN A 84 -7.79 -12.90 2.61
N SER A 85 -8.88 -13.29 3.27
CA SER A 85 -9.97 -12.39 3.66
C SER A 85 -9.99 -12.02 5.15
N VAL A 86 -9.21 -12.71 5.97
CA VAL A 86 -9.24 -12.55 7.43
C VAL A 86 -8.00 -11.82 7.91
N ASN A 87 -8.14 -10.54 8.25
CA ASN A 87 -7.03 -9.71 8.76
C ASN A 87 -6.25 -10.38 9.90
N PHE A 88 -6.96 -11.02 10.81
CA PHE A 88 -6.33 -11.70 11.95
C PHE A 88 -5.49 -12.91 11.57
N SER A 89 -5.46 -13.32 10.30
CA SER A 89 -4.58 -14.40 9.81
C SER A 89 -3.31 -13.89 9.13
N PHE A 90 -3.22 -12.60 8.80
CA PHE A 90 -2.05 -12.07 8.07
C PHE A 90 -0.74 -12.23 8.85
N TYR A 91 -0.78 -12.14 10.19
CA TYR A 91 0.41 -12.35 11.03
C TYR A 91 0.97 -13.79 10.96
N LYS A 92 0.18 -14.74 10.43
CA LYS A 92 0.60 -16.14 10.25
C LYS A 92 1.40 -16.38 8.98
N VAL A 93 1.51 -15.35 8.12
CA VAL A 93 2.32 -15.44 6.91
C VAL A 93 3.79 -15.54 7.31
N GLU A 94 4.39 -16.68 7.02
CA GLU A 94 5.76 -16.96 7.40
C GLU A 94 6.78 -16.21 6.53
N PRO A 95 7.92 -15.78 7.08
CA PRO A 95 8.94 -15.05 6.34
C PRO A 95 9.36 -15.69 5.01
N PRO A 96 9.48 -17.02 4.86
CA PRO A 96 9.78 -17.63 3.58
C PRO A 96 8.74 -17.36 2.49
N GLN A 97 7.45 -17.29 2.86
CA GLN A 97 6.37 -16.95 1.91
C GLN A 97 6.51 -15.51 1.41
N ILE A 98 6.78 -14.57 2.31
CA ILE A 98 7.00 -13.16 1.96
C ILE A 98 8.17 -13.03 0.98
N VAL A 99 9.28 -13.70 1.28
CA VAL A 99 10.46 -13.71 0.41
C VAL A 99 10.13 -14.30 -0.96
N GLN A 100 9.40 -15.41 -1.02
CA GLN A 100 9.02 -16.07 -2.27
C GLN A 100 8.16 -15.16 -3.15
N VAL A 101 7.16 -14.49 -2.56
CA VAL A 101 6.27 -13.59 -3.30
C VAL A 101 7.03 -12.36 -3.80
N ALA A 102 7.87 -11.75 -2.95
CA ALA A 102 8.72 -10.63 -3.34
C ALA A 102 9.68 -10.99 -4.47
N GLN A 103 10.31 -12.17 -4.42
CA GLN A 103 11.18 -12.66 -5.50
C GLN A 103 10.43 -12.87 -6.82
N ALA A 104 9.20 -13.37 -6.76
CA ALA A 104 8.37 -13.58 -7.95
C ALA A 104 8.06 -12.26 -8.69
N VAL A 105 7.77 -11.18 -7.95
CA VAL A 105 7.49 -9.87 -8.56
C VAL A 105 8.77 -9.11 -8.95
N ALA A 106 9.90 -9.41 -8.32
CA ALA A 106 11.19 -8.77 -8.62
C ALA A 106 11.66 -9.02 -10.07
N ALA A 107 11.24 -10.13 -10.68
CA ALA A 107 11.54 -10.45 -12.08
C ALA A 107 11.02 -9.38 -13.06
N ALA A 108 9.96 -8.66 -12.72
CA ALA A 108 9.42 -7.54 -13.52
C ALA A 108 10.25 -6.24 -13.39
N ARG A 109 11.32 -6.26 -12.61
CA ARG A 109 12.22 -5.12 -12.34
C ARG A 109 11.45 -3.86 -11.92
N PRO A 110 10.62 -3.92 -10.86
CA PRO A 110 9.99 -2.73 -10.31
C PRO A 110 11.03 -1.81 -9.68
N GLN A 111 10.67 -0.54 -9.50
CA GLN A 111 11.46 0.40 -8.72
C GLN A 111 11.14 0.33 -7.23
N CYS A 112 9.95 -0.18 -6.90
CA CYS A 112 9.49 -0.38 -5.52
C CYS A 112 8.67 -1.67 -5.45
N ILE A 113 8.90 -2.49 -4.42
CA ILE A 113 8.01 -3.56 -3.99
C ILE A 113 7.44 -3.10 -2.65
N THR A 114 6.13 -3.14 -2.52
CA THR A 114 5.44 -2.70 -1.30
C THR A 114 4.53 -3.79 -0.78
N THR A 115 4.47 -3.90 0.54
CA THR A 115 3.52 -4.73 1.28
C THR A 115 2.86 -3.87 2.35
N PHE A 116 1.55 -3.98 2.52
CA PHE A 116 0.78 -3.30 3.56
C PHE A 116 -0.56 -3.96 3.87
#